data_567bab6cf9685f007570b52e5f207ad2
#
_entry.id   567bab6cf9685f007570b52e5f207ad2
#
_cell.length_a   1.000
_cell.length_b   1.000
_cell.length_c   1.000
_cell.angle_alpha   90.00
_cell.angle_beta   90.00
_cell.angle_gamma   90.00
#
_symmetry.space_group_name_H-M   'P 1'
#
loop_
_entity.id
_entity.type
_entity.pdbx_description
1 polymer ?
#
loop_
_entity_poly.entity_id
_entity_poly.type
_entity_poly.pdbx_seq_one_letter_code
_entity_poly.pdbx_strand_id
1 'polypeptide(L)'
;MSLKDQAARARAMAAGSPTLRKAAGKVMGRVPAPGSGANASSWTIKDTPLKTVVDRYQGSFPLPPASYGTVQDFADSVDNMPGLAGANFDMKDLQRCWMLKAILGAVPVGGKLLEIGAGEPLVAGALSRIGYDVTVVDAYDGSGNGPKEFETFRSAYKDLEFVREHFPPQMPLGDDYAAIYSISVLEHVPLEVIDSVMSRSGEMLAKQQGVSIHAVDHVLAGWGAEEHLEKLRRIATGMGVSDVQLDAALAELKDDPETYFVSAESHNRWRGALPYEQYKMRRIVSVNLFSGA
;
A
#
# COMPACT_ATOMS: atom_id res chain seq x y z
N MET A 1 21.76 5.02 30.90
CA MET A 1 20.65 5.06 29.91
C MET A 1 21.16 5.82 28.70
N SER A 2 21.25 5.20 27.52
CA SER A 2 21.84 5.83 26.33
C SER A 2 20.92 6.91 25.76
N LEU A 3 21.49 7.86 24.99
CA LEU A 3 20.68 8.84 24.22
C LEU A 3 19.63 8.17 23.30
N LYS A 4 19.95 6.95 22.80
CA LYS A 4 19.01 6.12 22.03
C LYS A 4 17.81 5.65 22.85
N ASP A 5 18.03 5.26 24.12
CA ASP A 5 16.95 4.82 25.01
C ASP A 5 16.04 5.98 25.43
N GLN A 6 16.60 7.18 25.57
CA GLN A 6 15.84 8.40 25.85
C GLN A 6 15.01 8.82 24.64
N ALA A 7 15.55 8.70 23.43
CA ALA A 7 14.83 8.99 22.20
C ALA A 7 13.70 7.98 21.95
N ALA A 8 13.90 6.70 22.22
CA ALA A 8 12.87 5.67 22.10
C ALA A 8 11.72 5.89 23.11
N ARG A 9 12.03 6.24 24.35
CA ARG A 9 11.01 6.59 25.35
C ARG A 9 10.24 7.87 25.02
N ALA A 10 10.92 8.89 24.50
CA ALA A 10 10.28 10.12 24.05
C ALA A 10 9.33 9.86 22.87
N ARG A 11 9.72 8.96 21.94
CA ARG A 11 8.84 8.51 20.84
C ARG A 11 7.60 7.76 21.35
N ALA A 12 7.78 6.84 22.30
CA ALA A 12 6.68 6.09 22.89
C ALA A 12 5.71 6.98 23.69
N MET A 13 6.21 7.99 24.41
CA MET A 13 5.39 8.97 25.13
C MET A 13 4.66 9.94 24.17
N ALA A 14 5.30 10.36 23.08
CA ALA A 14 4.70 11.24 22.09
C ALA A 14 3.59 10.55 21.30
N ALA A 15 3.64 9.22 21.17
CA ALA A 15 2.62 8.45 20.47
C ALA A 15 1.21 8.58 21.05
N GLY A 16 1.08 8.89 22.33
CA GLY A 16 -0.21 9.01 23.04
C GLY A 16 -0.80 10.43 23.16
N SER A 17 -0.10 11.50 22.72
CA SER A 17 -0.59 12.87 22.90
C SER A 17 -0.36 13.76 21.67
N PRO A 18 -1.43 14.36 21.10
CA PRO A 18 -1.33 15.27 19.96
C PRO A 18 -0.42 16.47 20.21
N THR A 19 -0.39 16.97 21.44
CA THR A 19 0.42 18.12 21.84
C THR A 19 1.90 17.77 21.93
N LEU A 20 2.23 16.59 22.45
CA LEU A 20 3.60 16.09 22.53
C LEU A 20 4.14 15.71 21.15
N ARG A 21 3.31 15.22 20.23
CA ARG A 21 3.70 15.00 18.83
C ARG A 21 4.13 16.28 18.13
N LYS A 22 3.36 17.35 18.32
CA LYS A 22 3.67 18.67 17.76
C LYS A 22 5.01 19.22 18.28
N ALA A 23 5.30 18.98 19.56
CA ALA A 23 6.57 19.36 20.19
C ALA A 23 7.73 18.47 19.75
N ALA A 24 7.53 17.15 19.69
CA ALA A 24 8.53 16.17 19.22
C ALA A 24 8.89 16.38 17.73
N GLY A 25 7.92 16.67 16.88
CA GLY A 25 8.14 16.99 15.47
C GLY A 25 8.97 18.25 15.26
N LYS A 26 8.91 19.22 16.21
CA LYS A 26 9.69 20.45 16.17
C LYS A 26 11.14 20.23 16.60
N VAL A 27 11.39 19.27 17.48
CA VAL A 27 12.72 18.97 18.07
C VAL A 27 13.48 17.90 17.25
N MET A 28 12.77 16.96 16.61
CA MET A 28 13.35 15.82 15.89
C MET A 28 13.36 15.97 14.37
N GLY A 29 13.20 17.20 13.84
CA GLY A 29 13.21 17.46 12.41
C GLY A 29 12.05 16.74 11.70
N ARG A 30 10.86 17.30 11.86
CA ARG A 30 9.70 17.14 11.01
C ARG A 30 9.22 15.71 10.72
N VAL A 31 8.42 15.18 11.62
CA VAL A 31 7.37 14.23 11.21
C VAL A 31 6.14 15.08 10.86
N PRO A 32 5.65 15.03 9.62
CA PRO A 32 4.44 15.77 9.24
C PRO A 32 3.25 15.32 10.09
N ALA A 33 2.37 16.25 10.43
CA ALA A 33 1.12 15.90 11.09
C ALA A 33 0.25 15.08 10.13
N PRO A 34 -0.45 14.01 10.60
CA PRO A 34 -1.42 13.28 9.77
C PRO A 34 -2.44 14.26 9.18
N GLY A 35 -2.64 14.23 7.86
CA GLY A 35 -3.62 15.08 7.16
C GLY A 35 -3.07 16.41 6.63
N SER A 36 -1.78 16.67 6.68
CA SER A 36 -1.19 17.76 5.92
C SER A 36 -1.01 17.30 4.48
N GLY A 37 -1.90 17.75 3.60
CA GLY A 37 -1.97 17.35 2.19
C GLY A 37 -0.66 17.40 1.40
N ALA A 38 -0.75 17.16 0.13
CA ALA A 38 0.25 16.97 -0.94
C ALA A 38 1.68 17.56 -0.81
N ASN A 39 1.96 18.43 0.12
CA ASN A 39 3.30 18.95 0.38
C ASN A 39 4.20 17.99 1.22
N ALA A 40 3.62 16.95 1.82
CA ALA A 40 4.37 15.98 2.62
C ALA A 40 5.03 14.90 1.74
N SER A 41 4.39 14.52 0.65
CA SER A 41 4.72 13.38 -0.19
C SER A 41 6.04 13.51 -0.97
N SER A 42 6.25 14.66 -1.62
CA SER A 42 7.51 14.89 -2.34
C SER A 42 8.73 14.90 -1.42
N TRP A 43 8.50 15.23 -0.14
CA TRP A 43 9.53 15.18 0.90
C TRP A 43 9.79 13.75 1.37
N THR A 44 8.74 12.97 1.58
CA THR A 44 8.82 11.58 2.03
C THR A 44 9.63 10.71 1.07
N ILE A 45 9.38 10.83 -0.24
CA ILE A 45 10.14 10.10 -1.27
C ILE A 45 11.61 10.55 -1.29
N LYS A 46 11.92 11.83 -1.09
CA LYS A 46 13.30 12.34 -1.08
C LYS A 46 14.14 11.73 0.03
N ASP A 47 13.56 11.43 1.17
CA ASP A 47 14.27 10.91 2.34
C ASP A 47 14.42 9.37 2.31
N THR A 48 13.80 8.70 1.34
CA THR A 48 13.99 7.26 1.15
C THR A 48 15.29 7.00 0.37
N PRO A 49 16.21 6.17 0.88
CA PRO A 49 17.49 5.88 0.22
C PRO A 49 17.28 4.90 -0.94
N LEU A 50 16.68 5.33 -2.04
CA LEU A 50 16.21 4.48 -3.15
C LEU A 50 17.31 3.59 -3.72
N LYS A 51 18.55 4.09 -3.85
CA LYS A 51 19.66 3.26 -4.34
C LYS A 51 19.90 2.05 -3.43
N THR A 52 19.97 2.26 -2.12
CA THR A 52 20.16 1.17 -1.15
C THR A 52 18.99 0.19 -1.18
N VAL A 53 17.76 0.68 -1.37
CA VAL A 53 16.56 -0.14 -1.50
C VAL A 53 16.64 -1.02 -2.75
N VAL A 54 17.06 -0.47 -3.89
CA VAL A 54 17.29 -1.22 -5.13
C VAL A 54 18.37 -2.28 -4.93
N ASP A 55 19.55 -1.88 -4.42
CA ASP A 55 20.68 -2.79 -4.21
C ASP A 55 20.30 -3.99 -3.30
N ARG A 56 19.36 -3.79 -2.39
CA ARG A 56 18.92 -4.81 -1.42
C ARG A 56 17.85 -5.76 -1.96
N TYR A 57 16.87 -5.26 -2.71
CA TYR A 57 15.67 -6.02 -3.03
C TYR A 57 15.53 -6.42 -4.50
N GLN A 58 16.30 -5.81 -5.42
CA GLN A 58 16.20 -6.12 -6.85
C GLN A 58 16.46 -7.60 -7.13
N GLY A 59 15.41 -8.29 -7.63
CA GLY A 59 15.46 -9.72 -7.97
C GLY A 59 15.64 -10.68 -6.80
N SER A 60 15.57 -10.20 -5.54
CA SER A 60 15.85 -11.01 -4.35
C SER A 60 14.70 -11.10 -3.34
N PHE A 61 13.68 -10.24 -3.45
CA PHE A 61 12.57 -10.24 -2.51
C PHE A 61 11.65 -11.44 -2.75
N PRO A 62 11.32 -12.25 -1.72
CA PRO A 62 10.47 -13.42 -1.87
C PRO A 62 9.01 -13.02 -2.12
N LEU A 63 8.35 -13.68 -3.08
CA LEU A 63 7.00 -13.38 -3.52
C LEU A 63 6.14 -14.65 -3.56
N PRO A 64 5.69 -15.16 -2.42
CA PRO A 64 4.70 -16.22 -2.41
C PRO A 64 3.37 -15.71 -3.00
N PRO A 65 2.53 -16.58 -3.60
CA PRO A 65 1.26 -16.18 -4.19
C PRO A 65 0.31 -15.45 -3.25
N ALA A 66 0.34 -15.81 -1.97
CA ALA A 66 -0.36 -15.10 -0.90
C ALA A 66 0.55 -15.02 0.34
N SER A 67 0.55 -13.86 0.98
CA SER A 67 1.24 -13.60 2.26
C SER A 67 0.50 -12.52 3.04
N TYR A 68 1.03 -12.15 4.19
CA TYR A 68 0.46 -11.08 5.02
C TYR A 68 1.59 -10.23 5.61
N GLY A 69 1.22 -9.05 6.08
CA GLY A 69 2.18 -8.14 6.70
C GLY A 69 2.48 -8.52 8.15
N THR A 70 3.76 -8.48 8.53
CA THR A 70 4.23 -8.78 9.89
C THR A 70 4.83 -7.57 10.57
N VAL A 71 4.99 -7.63 11.90
CA VAL A 71 5.71 -6.62 12.70
C VAL A 71 7.17 -6.52 12.25
N GLN A 72 7.77 -7.65 11.87
CA GLN A 72 9.12 -7.66 11.32
C GLN A 72 9.21 -6.92 9.98
N ASP A 73 8.22 -7.10 9.08
CA ASP A 73 8.15 -6.34 7.81
C ASP A 73 8.03 -4.84 8.05
N PHE A 74 7.24 -4.46 9.05
CA PHE A 74 7.12 -3.05 9.42
C PHE A 74 8.42 -2.48 9.99
N ALA A 75 9.10 -3.21 10.87
CA ALA A 75 10.39 -2.82 11.42
C ALA A 75 11.46 -2.67 10.32
N ASP A 76 11.55 -3.64 9.41
CA ASP A 76 12.45 -3.57 8.25
C ASP A 76 12.11 -2.37 7.34
N SER A 77 10.83 -2.05 7.20
CA SER A 77 10.37 -0.89 6.42
C SER A 77 10.79 0.43 7.06
N VAL A 78 10.67 0.55 8.38
CA VAL A 78 11.11 1.74 9.14
C VAL A 78 12.63 1.93 9.03
N ASP A 79 13.38 0.84 9.10
CA ASP A 79 14.84 0.89 9.06
C ASP A 79 15.39 1.23 7.66
N ASN A 80 14.75 0.74 6.61
CA ASN A 80 15.27 0.87 5.24
C ASN A 80 14.53 1.89 4.37
N MET A 81 13.26 2.19 4.69
CA MET A 81 12.39 3.09 3.92
C MET A 81 11.64 4.05 4.83
N PRO A 82 12.33 4.77 5.76
CA PRO A 82 11.67 5.57 6.80
C PRO A 82 10.74 6.65 6.24
N GLY A 83 11.02 7.15 5.05
CA GLY A 83 10.17 8.11 4.36
C GLY A 83 8.81 7.51 3.97
N LEU A 84 8.76 6.31 3.43
CA LEU A 84 7.52 5.62 3.06
C LEU A 84 6.80 5.03 4.28
N ALA A 85 7.56 4.43 5.21
CA ALA A 85 7.01 3.76 6.40
C ALA A 85 6.45 4.71 7.47
N GLY A 86 6.66 6.00 7.36
CA GLY A 86 6.19 7.01 8.32
C GLY A 86 5.23 8.04 7.73
N ALA A 87 4.73 7.81 6.51
CA ALA A 87 3.97 8.83 5.78
C ALA A 87 2.57 9.05 6.37
N ASN A 88 1.87 8.01 6.77
CA ASN A 88 0.46 8.08 7.16
C ASN A 88 0.18 7.59 8.59
N PHE A 89 1.07 6.81 9.19
CA PHE A 89 0.87 6.12 10.47
C PHE A 89 -0.34 5.17 10.45
N ASP A 90 -0.51 4.44 9.35
CA ASP A 90 -1.57 3.45 9.16
C ASP A 90 -1.06 2.20 8.41
N MET A 91 -1.97 1.31 8.00
CA MET A 91 -1.64 0.08 7.28
C MET A 91 -0.88 0.36 5.98
N LYS A 92 -1.15 1.48 5.31
CA LYS A 92 -0.49 1.85 4.06
C LYS A 92 1.02 2.06 4.20
N ASP A 93 1.51 2.39 5.39
CA ASP A 93 2.95 2.55 5.63
C ASP A 93 3.69 1.21 5.47
N LEU A 94 3.08 0.11 5.91
CA LEU A 94 3.58 -1.25 5.66
C LEU A 94 3.39 -1.66 4.19
N GLN A 95 2.19 -1.46 3.65
CA GLN A 95 1.81 -1.91 2.31
C GLN A 95 2.63 -1.23 1.20
N ARG A 96 2.91 0.06 1.33
CA ARG A 96 3.75 0.80 0.38
C ARG A 96 5.16 0.27 0.32
N CYS A 97 5.75 0.01 1.48
CA CYS A 97 7.09 -0.54 1.56
C CYS A 97 7.14 -1.97 1.02
N TRP A 98 6.15 -2.80 1.35
CA TRP A 98 6.03 -4.14 0.79
C TRP A 98 5.90 -4.08 -0.74
N MET A 99 5.03 -3.21 -1.26
CA MET A 99 4.81 -3.06 -2.70
C MET A 99 6.09 -2.65 -3.44
N LEU A 100 6.84 -1.69 -2.89
CA LEU A 100 8.13 -1.29 -3.49
C LEU A 100 9.11 -2.47 -3.54
N LYS A 101 9.23 -3.24 -2.46
CA LYS A 101 10.07 -4.45 -2.40
C LYS A 101 9.59 -5.51 -3.41
N ALA A 102 8.27 -5.72 -3.49
CA ALA A 102 7.66 -6.70 -4.38
C ALA A 102 7.91 -6.40 -5.86
N ILE A 103 7.73 -5.14 -6.26
CA ILE A 103 8.02 -4.72 -7.63
C ILE A 103 9.51 -4.88 -7.95
N LEU A 104 10.40 -4.45 -7.06
CA LEU A 104 11.85 -4.64 -7.22
C LEU A 104 12.22 -6.13 -7.30
N GLY A 105 11.55 -6.99 -6.52
CA GLY A 105 11.79 -8.43 -6.57
C GLY A 105 11.36 -9.09 -7.89
N ALA A 106 10.25 -8.60 -8.47
CA ALA A 106 9.62 -9.24 -9.63
C ALA A 106 10.00 -8.62 -10.98
N VAL A 107 10.25 -7.30 -11.03
CA VAL A 107 10.37 -6.56 -12.29
C VAL A 107 11.73 -5.89 -12.40
N PRO A 108 12.50 -6.11 -13.48
CA PRO A 108 13.71 -5.38 -13.73
C PRO A 108 13.49 -3.87 -13.85
N VAL A 109 14.43 -3.05 -13.37
CA VAL A 109 14.39 -1.60 -13.54
C VAL A 109 14.29 -1.24 -15.02
N GLY A 110 13.46 -0.26 -15.35
CA GLY A 110 13.10 0.12 -16.72
C GLY A 110 11.80 -0.53 -17.21
N GLY A 111 11.22 -1.46 -16.45
CA GLY A 111 9.91 -2.04 -16.76
C GLY A 111 8.79 -1.01 -16.72
N LYS A 112 7.74 -1.24 -17.53
CA LYS A 112 6.53 -0.40 -17.54
C LYS A 112 5.52 -0.92 -16.52
N LEU A 113 5.03 -0.02 -15.67
CA LEU A 113 4.18 -0.36 -14.53
C LEU A 113 2.85 0.41 -14.60
N LEU A 114 1.80 -0.19 -14.07
CA LEU A 114 0.51 0.49 -13.87
C LEU A 114 0.07 0.39 -12.42
N GLU A 115 -0.18 1.53 -11.79
CA GLU A 115 -0.79 1.63 -10.45
C GLU A 115 -2.29 1.92 -10.56
N ILE A 116 -3.12 1.06 -9.97
CA ILE A 116 -4.57 1.25 -9.89
C ILE A 116 -4.90 1.94 -8.57
N GLY A 117 -5.59 3.09 -8.62
CA GLY A 117 -6.13 3.76 -7.43
C GLY A 117 -5.05 4.30 -6.50
N ALA A 118 -4.02 4.92 -7.04
CA ALA A 118 -2.85 5.37 -6.28
C ALA A 118 -3.18 6.35 -5.13
N GLY A 119 -4.27 7.10 -5.26
CA GLY A 119 -4.52 8.22 -4.37
C GLY A 119 -3.35 9.20 -4.42
N GLU A 120 -2.61 9.33 -3.33
CA GLU A 120 -1.30 9.98 -3.35
C GLU A 120 -0.24 8.98 -3.87
N PRO A 121 0.37 9.21 -5.07
CA PRO A 121 1.16 8.21 -5.78
C PRO A 121 2.60 8.10 -5.25
N LEU A 122 2.75 7.81 -3.95
CA LEU A 122 4.04 7.73 -3.28
C LEU A 122 4.93 6.61 -3.84
N VAL A 123 4.36 5.44 -4.07
CA VAL A 123 5.10 4.28 -4.59
C VAL A 123 5.41 4.48 -6.06
N ALA A 124 4.44 4.92 -6.88
CA ALA A 124 4.68 5.27 -8.28
C ALA A 124 5.80 6.31 -8.41
N GLY A 125 5.77 7.36 -7.58
CA GLY A 125 6.81 8.38 -7.57
C GLY A 125 8.19 7.86 -7.16
N ALA A 126 8.28 6.92 -6.21
CA ALA A 126 9.52 6.27 -5.84
C ALA A 126 10.05 5.39 -7.00
N LEU A 127 9.17 4.59 -7.62
CA LEU A 127 9.49 3.71 -8.74
C LEU A 127 9.95 4.49 -9.97
N SER A 128 9.26 5.59 -10.31
CA SER A 128 9.68 6.48 -11.39
C SER A 128 11.09 7.05 -11.16
N ARG A 129 11.41 7.45 -9.93
CA ARG A 129 12.75 7.94 -9.58
C ARG A 129 13.82 6.85 -9.58
N ILE A 130 13.45 5.59 -9.42
CA ILE A 130 14.35 4.44 -9.61
C ILE A 130 14.63 4.20 -11.09
N GLY A 131 13.68 4.57 -11.98
CA GLY A 131 13.83 4.43 -13.42
C GLY A 131 12.77 3.55 -14.09
N TYR A 132 11.66 3.25 -13.42
CA TYR A 132 10.51 2.59 -14.03
C TYR A 132 9.65 3.61 -14.80
N ASP A 133 8.98 3.16 -15.85
CA ASP A 133 7.93 3.89 -16.54
C ASP A 133 6.59 3.59 -15.87
N VAL A 134 5.96 4.58 -15.23
CA VAL A 134 4.80 4.33 -14.38
C VAL A 134 3.60 5.15 -14.83
N THR A 135 2.52 4.44 -15.18
CA THR A 135 1.18 5.00 -15.41
C THR A 135 0.33 4.84 -14.15
N VAL A 136 -0.33 5.90 -13.71
CA VAL A 136 -1.29 5.92 -12.61
C VAL A 136 -2.70 6.06 -13.17
N VAL A 137 -3.60 5.13 -12.82
CA VAL A 137 -5.03 5.18 -13.14
C VAL A 137 -5.82 5.40 -11.87
N ASP A 138 -6.39 6.58 -11.69
CA ASP A 138 -7.21 6.95 -10.52
C ASP A 138 -8.23 8.01 -10.92
N ALA A 139 -9.47 7.86 -10.51
CA ALA A 139 -10.53 8.80 -10.86
C ALA A 139 -10.37 10.18 -10.19
N TYR A 140 -9.71 10.24 -9.03
CA TYR A 140 -9.57 11.46 -8.22
C TYR A 140 -10.88 12.21 -7.99
N ASP A 141 -11.96 11.48 -7.77
CA ASP A 141 -13.31 12.01 -7.56
C ASP A 141 -13.78 11.91 -6.09
N GLY A 142 -12.96 11.31 -5.24
CA GLY A 142 -13.26 11.06 -3.83
C GLY A 142 -13.98 9.75 -3.56
N SER A 143 -14.18 8.90 -4.57
CA SER A 143 -14.70 7.54 -4.37
C SER A 143 -13.77 6.71 -3.48
N GLY A 144 -14.32 5.77 -2.74
CA GLY A 144 -13.55 4.93 -1.80
C GLY A 144 -12.80 5.72 -0.72
N ASN A 145 -13.23 6.93 -0.37
CA ASN A 145 -12.51 7.88 0.51
C ASN A 145 -11.16 8.35 -0.07
N GLY A 146 -10.96 8.22 -1.37
CA GLY A 146 -9.78 8.71 -2.07
C GLY A 146 -9.71 10.25 -2.12
N PRO A 147 -8.56 10.79 -2.51
CA PRO A 147 -8.37 12.24 -2.66
C PRO A 147 -9.06 12.79 -3.91
N LYS A 148 -9.18 14.12 -3.96
CA LYS A 148 -9.67 14.88 -5.12
C LYS A 148 -8.61 15.82 -5.72
N GLU A 149 -7.42 15.80 -5.15
CA GLU A 149 -6.34 16.75 -5.38
C GLU A 149 -5.50 16.40 -6.65
N PHE A 150 -6.15 15.98 -7.74
CA PHE A 150 -5.50 15.53 -8.97
C PHE A 150 -4.41 16.49 -9.46
N GLU A 151 -4.72 17.79 -9.61
CA GLU A 151 -3.77 18.78 -10.15
C GLU A 151 -2.55 18.95 -9.23
N THR A 152 -2.74 18.78 -7.92
CA THR A 152 -1.65 18.85 -6.95
C THR A 152 -0.69 17.68 -7.16
N PHE A 153 -1.22 16.46 -7.29
CA PHE A 153 -0.38 15.27 -7.52
C PHE A 153 0.29 15.32 -8.88
N ARG A 154 -0.44 15.66 -9.94
CA ARG A 154 0.11 15.80 -11.28
C ARG A 154 1.27 16.82 -11.33
N SER A 155 1.15 17.91 -10.58
CA SER A 155 2.20 18.93 -10.49
C SER A 155 3.41 18.49 -9.68
N ALA A 156 3.19 17.67 -8.64
CA ALA A 156 4.24 17.16 -7.75
C ALA A 156 5.03 15.98 -8.36
N TYR A 157 4.38 15.14 -9.16
CA TYR A 157 4.92 13.92 -9.75
C TYR A 157 4.95 14.03 -11.29
N LYS A 158 5.79 14.89 -11.79
CA LYS A 158 5.83 15.26 -13.23
C LYS A 158 6.29 14.13 -14.15
N ASP A 159 7.00 13.16 -13.60
CA ASP A 159 7.56 12.03 -14.34
C ASP A 159 6.58 10.84 -14.40
N LEU A 160 5.36 10.97 -13.83
CA LEU A 160 4.31 9.98 -13.92
C LEU A 160 3.33 10.32 -15.06
N GLU A 161 2.87 9.28 -15.74
CA GLU A 161 1.70 9.36 -16.60
C GLU A 161 0.42 9.21 -15.75
N PHE A 162 -0.57 10.09 -15.94
CA PHE A 162 -1.83 10.04 -15.20
C PHE A 162 -3.02 9.85 -16.13
N VAL A 163 -3.85 8.88 -15.80
CA VAL A 163 -5.16 8.63 -16.42
C VAL A 163 -6.24 8.85 -15.37
N ARG A 164 -7.01 9.93 -15.52
CA ARG A 164 -8.04 10.35 -14.55
C ARG A 164 -9.36 9.65 -14.84
N GLU A 165 -9.40 8.34 -14.61
CA GLU A 165 -10.58 7.49 -14.80
C GLU A 165 -10.60 6.38 -13.74
N HIS A 166 -11.76 5.73 -13.56
CA HIS A 166 -11.82 4.45 -12.85
C HIS A 166 -11.17 3.36 -13.69
N PHE A 167 -10.55 2.38 -13.03
CA PHE A 167 -10.03 1.20 -13.73
C PHE A 167 -11.13 0.12 -13.84
N PRO A 168 -11.34 -0.53 -15.00
CA PRO A 168 -10.67 -0.28 -16.28
C PRO A 168 -11.12 1.03 -16.93
N PRO A 169 -10.19 1.86 -17.45
CA PRO A 169 -10.55 3.12 -18.06
C PRO A 169 -11.19 2.92 -19.46
N GLN A 170 -11.94 3.91 -19.90
CA GLN A 170 -12.46 3.97 -21.27
C GLN A 170 -11.37 4.31 -22.28
N MET A 171 -10.41 5.14 -21.85
CA MET A 171 -9.24 5.47 -22.67
C MET A 171 -8.39 4.20 -22.87
N PRO A 172 -8.01 3.87 -24.12
CA PRO A 172 -7.16 2.71 -24.36
C PRO A 172 -5.79 2.91 -23.71
N LEU A 173 -5.44 2.00 -22.81
CA LEU A 173 -4.10 1.83 -22.29
C LEU A 173 -3.34 0.79 -23.11
N GLY A 174 -2.02 0.84 -23.08
CA GLY A 174 -1.17 -0.19 -23.65
C GLY A 174 -1.42 -1.57 -23.05
N ASP A 175 -0.84 -2.58 -23.66
CA ASP A 175 -0.87 -3.99 -23.23
C ASP A 175 0.54 -4.55 -22.98
N ASP A 176 1.48 -3.67 -22.68
CA ASP A 176 2.91 -3.95 -22.56
C ASP A 176 3.44 -3.70 -21.13
N TYR A 177 2.58 -3.85 -20.13
CA TYR A 177 2.97 -3.66 -18.74
C TYR A 177 3.70 -4.88 -18.19
N ALA A 178 4.83 -4.62 -17.52
CA ALA A 178 5.59 -5.63 -16.77
C ALA A 178 4.96 -5.93 -15.41
N ALA A 179 4.25 -4.96 -14.83
CA ALA A 179 3.42 -5.20 -13.64
C ALA A 179 2.20 -4.28 -13.61
N ILE A 180 1.11 -4.80 -13.03
CA ILE A 180 -0.07 -4.04 -12.59
C ILE A 180 -0.20 -4.23 -11.09
N TYR A 181 -0.34 -3.13 -10.33
CA TYR A 181 -0.40 -3.20 -8.88
C TYR A 181 -1.42 -2.23 -8.26
N SER A 182 -1.81 -2.51 -7.03
CA SER A 182 -2.64 -1.61 -6.20
C SER A 182 -2.33 -1.74 -4.72
N ILE A 183 -2.59 -0.67 -3.95
CA ILE A 183 -2.31 -0.59 -2.51
C ILE A 183 -3.56 -0.11 -1.78
N SER A 184 -4.26 -1.01 -1.07
CA SER A 184 -5.48 -0.69 -0.30
C SER A 184 -6.52 0.01 -1.19
N VAL A 185 -6.93 -0.68 -2.27
CA VAL A 185 -7.88 -0.19 -3.30
C VAL A 185 -8.95 -1.23 -3.61
N LEU A 186 -8.56 -2.46 -3.91
CA LEU A 186 -9.49 -3.46 -4.46
C LEU A 186 -10.58 -3.86 -3.47
N GLU A 187 -10.32 -3.78 -2.17
CA GLU A 187 -11.33 -3.97 -1.13
C GLU A 187 -12.45 -2.93 -1.15
N HIS A 188 -12.21 -1.75 -1.75
CA HIS A 188 -13.20 -0.70 -1.92
C HIS A 188 -13.98 -0.80 -3.23
N VAL A 189 -13.50 -1.60 -4.18
CA VAL A 189 -14.19 -1.83 -5.46
C VAL A 189 -15.48 -2.62 -5.22
N PRO A 190 -16.62 -2.25 -5.84
CA PRO A 190 -17.84 -3.04 -5.77
C PRO A 190 -17.60 -4.47 -6.26
N LEU A 191 -18.22 -5.44 -5.58
CA LEU A 191 -17.98 -6.87 -5.83
C LEU A 191 -18.23 -7.26 -7.29
N GLU A 192 -19.29 -6.70 -7.90
CA GLU A 192 -19.66 -6.92 -9.29
C GLU A 192 -18.66 -6.37 -10.33
N VAL A 193 -17.75 -5.49 -9.89
CA VAL A 193 -16.73 -4.86 -10.77
C VAL A 193 -15.38 -5.58 -10.68
N ILE A 194 -15.11 -6.29 -9.59
CA ILE A 194 -13.81 -6.93 -9.34
C ILE A 194 -13.40 -7.86 -10.50
N ASP A 195 -14.32 -8.68 -10.99
CA ASP A 195 -14.03 -9.63 -12.06
C ASP A 195 -13.57 -8.93 -13.36
N SER A 196 -14.18 -7.79 -13.68
CA SER A 196 -13.78 -6.99 -14.85
C SER A 196 -12.43 -6.31 -14.66
N VAL A 197 -12.12 -5.85 -13.43
CA VAL A 197 -10.81 -5.30 -13.07
C VAL A 197 -9.73 -6.35 -13.24
N MET A 198 -9.94 -7.55 -12.71
CA MET A 198 -8.95 -8.64 -12.79
C MET A 198 -8.79 -9.17 -14.20
N SER A 199 -9.89 -9.36 -14.96
CA SER A 199 -9.83 -9.77 -16.36
C SER A 199 -9.04 -8.78 -17.21
N ARG A 200 -9.34 -7.49 -17.05
CA ARG A 200 -8.61 -6.44 -17.81
C ARG A 200 -7.14 -6.37 -17.44
N SER A 201 -6.81 -6.51 -16.17
CA SER A 201 -5.42 -6.59 -15.71
C SER A 201 -4.69 -7.76 -16.36
N GLY A 202 -5.29 -8.95 -16.37
CA GLY A 202 -4.73 -10.14 -17.01
C GLY A 202 -4.48 -9.94 -18.50
N GLU A 203 -5.44 -9.36 -19.25
CA GLU A 203 -5.28 -9.05 -20.66
C GLU A 203 -4.08 -8.13 -20.94
N MET A 204 -3.91 -7.08 -20.11
CA MET A 204 -2.84 -6.11 -20.27
C MET A 204 -1.45 -6.67 -19.92
N LEU A 205 -1.40 -7.67 -19.06
CA LEU A 205 -0.15 -8.35 -18.64
C LEU A 205 0.27 -9.48 -19.59
N ALA A 206 -0.69 -10.08 -20.32
CA ALA A 206 -0.47 -11.30 -21.09
C ALA A 206 0.66 -11.18 -22.12
N LYS A 207 0.80 -10.02 -22.77
CA LYS A 207 1.78 -9.82 -23.84
C LYS A 207 3.24 -9.86 -23.34
N GLN A 208 3.48 -9.35 -22.14
CA GLN A 208 4.81 -9.29 -21.52
C GLN A 208 5.04 -10.43 -20.52
N GLN A 209 4.06 -11.34 -20.36
CA GLN A 209 4.07 -12.27 -19.23
C GLN A 209 4.32 -11.54 -17.90
N GLY A 210 3.65 -10.39 -17.75
CA GLY A 210 3.82 -9.50 -16.63
C GLY A 210 3.21 -10.06 -15.35
N VAL A 211 3.42 -9.36 -14.24
CA VAL A 211 2.97 -9.79 -12.91
C VAL A 211 1.85 -8.92 -12.36
N SER A 212 0.95 -9.51 -11.61
CA SER A 212 -0.10 -8.82 -10.85
C SER A 212 0.26 -8.81 -9.37
N ILE A 213 0.25 -7.63 -8.72
CA ILE A 213 0.71 -7.46 -7.33
C ILE A 213 -0.27 -6.56 -6.57
N HIS A 214 -0.91 -7.08 -5.52
CA HIS A 214 -1.89 -6.30 -4.77
C HIS A 214 -1.70 -6.44 -3.26
N ALA A 215 -1.70 -5.32 -2.54
CA ALA A 215 -1.81 -5.27 -1.09
C ALA A 215 -3.24 -4.85 -0.73
N VAL A 216 -3.96 -5.70 -0.03
CA VAL A 216 -5.39 -5.59 0.24
C VAL A 216 -5.64 -5.51 1.74
N ASP A 217 -6.47 -4.56 2.19
CA ASP A 217 -6.93 -4.53 3.57
C ASP A 217 -7.95 -5.65 3.79
N HIS A 218 -7.64 -6.56 4.71
CA HIS A 218 -8.52 -7.65 5.07
C HIS A 218 -9.00 -7.55 6.51
N VAL A 219 -10.31 -7.69 6.71
CA VAL A 219 -10.95 -7.64 8.03
C VAL A 219 -11.12 -9.06 8.54
N LEU A 220 -10.37 -9.44 9.57
CA LEU A 220 -10.41 -10.78 10.15
C LEU A 220 -11.62 -11.05 11.04
N ALA A 221 -12.16 -10.03 11.67
CA ALA A 221 -13.24 -10.20 12.64
C ALA A 221 -14.12 -8.96 12.71
N GLY A 222 -15.37 -9.20 13.00
CA GLY A 222 -16.37 -8.17 13.13
C GLY A 222 -17.24 -8.02 11.88
N TRP A 223 -18.07 -7.00 11.92
CA TRP A 223 -19.02 -6.75 10.86
C TRP A 223 -18.32 -6.33 9.56
N GLY A 224 -18.54 -7.04 8.48
CA GLY A 224 -17.88 -6.85 7.17
C GLY A 224 -16.78 -7.86 6.88
N ALA A 225 -16.39 -8.72 7.83
CA ALA A 225 -15.36 -9.72 7.60
C ALA A 225 -15.72 -10.70 6.46
N GLU A 226 -16.98 -11.10 6.34
CA GLU A 226 -17.44 -11.98 5.27
C GLU A 226 -17.35 -11.32 3.90
N GLU A 227 -17.77 -10.05 3.79
CA GLU A 227 -17.67 -9.28 2.54
C GLU A 227 -16.22 -9.09 2.11
N HIS A 228 -15.33 -8.76 3.05
CA HIS A 228 -13.90 -8.63 2.76
C HIS A 228 -13.28 -9.96 2.33
N LEU A 229 -13.68 -11.07 2.94
CA LEU A 229 -13.21 -12.40 2.56
C LEU A 229 -13.69 -12.77 1.14
N GLU A 230 -14.95 -12.50 0.81
CA GLU A 230 -15.49 -12.75 -0.53
C GLU A 230 -14.73 -11.94 -1.60
N LYS A 231 -14.53 -10.65 -1.36
CA LYS A 231 -13.74 -9.78 -2.26
C LYS A 231 -12.31 -10.30 -2.42
N LEU A 232 -11.65 -10.64 -1.33
CA LEU A 232 -10.29 -11.15 -1.34
C LEU A 232 -10.17 -12.45 -2.17
N ARG A 233 -11.13 -13.37 -2.03
CA ARG A 233 -11.19 -14.61 -2.84
C ARG A 233 -11.38 -14.31 -4.32
N ARG A 234 -12.26 -13.38 -4.69
CA ARG A 234 -12.44 -12.99 -6.10
C ARG A 234 -11.19 -12.36 -6.69
N ILE A 235 -10.52 -11.49 -5.94
CA ILE A 235 -9.26 -10.90 -6.37
C ILE A 235 -8.22 -12.00 -6.58
N ALA A 236 -8.01 -12.87 -5.60
CA ALA A 236 -7.06 -13.99 -5.66
C ALA A 236 -7.34 -14.92 -6.85
N THR A 237 -8.60 -15.31 -7.04
CA THR A 237 -9.03 -16.15 -8.18
C THR A 237 -8.75 -15.46 -9.53
N GLY A 238 -9.06 -14.18 -9.64
CA GLY A 238 -8.81 -13.40 -10.86
C GLY A 238 -7.32 -13.23 -11.18
N MET A 239 -6.46 -13.34 -10.17
CA MET A 239 -5.00 -13.38 -10.30
C MET A 239 -4.46 -14.79 -10.60
N GLY A 240 -5.27 -15.84 -10.52
CA GLY A 240 -4.80 -17.23 -10.60
C GLY A 240 -4.18 -17.77 -9.30
N VAL A 241 -4.33 -17.08 -8.18
CA VAL A 241 -3.95 -17.57 -6.84
C VAL A 241 -5.04 -18.56 -6.39
N SER A 242 -4.64 -19.80 -6.09
CA SER A 242 -5.59 -20.85 -5.70
C SER A 242 -6.14 -20.63 -4.28
N ASP A 243 -7.36 -21.14 -4.04
CA ASP A 243 -7.95 -21.12 -2.69
C ASP A 243 -7.05 -21.80 -1.65
N VAL A 244 -6.33 -22.87 -2.02
CA VAL A 244 -5.41 -23.56 -1.12
C VAL A 244 -4.27 -22.64 -0.67
N GLN A 245 -3.71 -21.85 -1.58
CA GLN A 245 -2.63 -20.89 -1.26
C GLN A 245 -3.14 -19.74 -0.39
N LEU A 246 -4.31 -19.22 -0.74
CA LEU A 246 -4.93 -18.15 0.05
C LEU A 246 -5.32 -18.64 1.44
N ASP A 247 -5.99 -19.79 1.56
CA ASP A 247 -6.43 -20.33 2.84
C ASP A 247 -5.25 -20.68 3.74
N ALA A 248 -4.13 -21.15 3.19
CA ALA A 248 -2.91 -21.39 3.95
C ALA A 248 -2.39 -20.09 4.59
N ALA A 249 -2.26 -19.02 3.80
CA ALA A 249 -1.83 -17.72 4.32
C ALA A 249 -2.82 -17.15 5.35
N LEU A 250 -4.14 -17.29 5.12
CA LEU A 250 -5.18 -16.84 6.05
C LEU A 250 -5.22 -17.65 7.34
N ALA A 251 -4.85 -18.92 7.32
CA ALA A 251 -4.72 -19.74 8.51
C ALA A 251 -3.48 -19.33 9.32
N GLU A 252 -2.34 -19.21 8.66
CA GLU A 252 -1.07 -18.80 9.28
C GLU A 252 -1.19 -17.45 9.98
N LEU A 253 -1.71 -16.42 9.29
CA LEU A 253 -1.82 -15.08 9.85
C LEU A 253 -2.68 -14.98 11.13
N LYS A 254 -3.58 -15.95 11.38
CA LYS A 254 -4.43 -15.94 12.58
C LYS A 254 -3.66 -16.38 13.83
N ASP A 255 -2.69 -17.26 13.63
CA ASP A 255 -1.94 -17.92 14.70
C ASP A 255 -0.53 -17.32 14.88
N ASP A 256 -0.02 -16.57 13.88
CA ASP A 256 1.27 -15.90 13.95
C ASP A 256 1.21 -14.69 14.90
N PRO A 257 2.00 -14.69 16.01
CA PRO A 257 2.08 -13.56 16.93
C PRO A 257 2.70 -12.30 16.31
N GLU A 258 3.43 -12.46 15.19
CA GLU A 258 4.04 -11.35 14.46
C GLU A 258 3.09 -10.69 13.45
N THR A 259 1.86 -11.18 13.27
CA THR A 259 0.89 -10.54 12.37
C THR A 259 0.70 -9.06 12.72
N TYR A 260 0.93 -8.19 11.73
CA TYR A 260 0.75 -6.74 11.91
C TYR A 260 -0.71 -6.35 11.77
N PHE A 261 -1.29 -5.87 12.86
CA PHE A 261 -2.64 -5.31 12.87
C PHE A 261 -2.61 -3.79 12.81
N VAL A 262 -3.64 -3.20 12.20
CA VAL A 262 -3.84 -1.75 12.27
C VAL A 262 -3.78 -1.27 13.72
N SER A 263 -3.06 -0.19 13.98
CA SER A 263 -2.88 0.33 15.33
C SER A 263 -4.21 0.83 15.92
N ALA A 264 -4.33 0.79 17.25
CA ALA A 264 -5.50 1.34 17.96
C ALA A 264 -5.72 2.83 17.63
N GLU A 265 -4.65 3.57 17.35
CA GLU A 265 -4.74 4.98 16.96
C GLU A 265 -5.35 5.15 15.57
N SER A 266 -4.88 4.38 14.58
CA SER A 266 -5.44 4.39 13.22
C SER A 266 -6.89 3.91 13.23
N HIS A 267 -7.20 2.86 13.98
CA HIS A 267 -8.56 2.38 14.19
C HIS A 267 -9.48 3.49 14.74
N ASN A 268 -9.05 4.21 15.78
CA ASN A 268 -9.82 5.30 16.35
C ASN A 268 -10.00 6.47 15.38
N ARG A 269 -8.96 6.78 14.57
CA ARG A 269 -9.04 7.81 13.55
C ARG A 269 -10.07 7.43 12.45
N TRP A 270 -10.04 6.19 11.98
CA TRP A 270 -10.96 5.71 10.95
C TRP A 270 -12.38 5.57 11.45
N ARG A 271 -12.54 5.09 12.69
CA ARG A 271 -13.86 4.99 13.33
C ARG A 271 -14.54 6.35 13.52
N GLY A 272 -13.77 7.40 13.74
CA GLY A 272 -14.31 8.74 14.01
C GLY A 272 -15.18 8.76 15.26
N ALA A 273 -16.43 9.23 15.13
CA ALA A 273 -17.41 9.33 16.23
C ALA A 273 -18.28 8.07 16.38
N LEU A 274 -18.11 7.03 15.55
CA LEU A 274 -18.93 5.82 15.66
C LEU A 274 -18.60 5.05 16.94
N PRO A 275 -19.61 4.55 17.70
CA PRO A 275 -19.38 3.59 18.77
C PRO A 275 -18.66 2.33 18.25
N TYR A 276 -17.85 1.71 19.10
CA TYR A 276 -17.07 0.53 18.72
C TYR A 276 -17.92 -0.60 18.14
N GLU A 277 -19.11 -0.83 18.70
CA GLU A 277 -20.05 -1.86 18.27
C GLU A 277 -20.64 -1.61 16.89
N GLN A 278 -20.64 -0.36 16.42
CA GLN A 278 -21.15 0.06 15.12
C GLN A 278 -20.04 0.15 14.06
N TYR A 279 -18.79 0.13 14.48
CA TYR A 279 -17.67 0.16 13.54
C TYR A 279 -17.38 -1.24 12.99
N LYS A 280 -17.51 -1.37 11.68
CA LYS A 280 -17.46 -2.67 11.00
C LYS A 280 -16.07 -3.30 10.99
N MET A 281 -15.03 -2.49 10.86
CA MET A 281 -13.68 -2.96 10.57
C MET A 281 -12.90 -3.20 11.86
N ARG A 282 -12.76 -4.46 12.25
CA ARG A 282 -11.98 -4.88 13.41
C ARG A 282 -10.89 -5.86 13.00
N ARG A 283 -9.71 -5.76 13.62
CA ARG A 283 -8.56 -6.60 13.31
C ARG A 283 -8.24 -6.60 11.81
N ILE A 284 -7.87 -5.43 11.30
CA ILE A 284 -7.49 -5.24 9.91
C ILE A 284 -6.02 -5.62 9.76
N VAL A 285 -5.72 -6.41 8.73
CA VAL A 285 -4.38 -6.84 8.33
C VAL A 285 -4.16 -6.53 6.86
N SER A 286 -2.89 -6.47 6.44
CA SER A 286 -2.56 -6.49 5.02
C SER A 286 -2.47 -7.93 4.55
N VAL A 287 -3.24 -8.31 3.53
CA VAL A 287 -3.02 -9.51 2.74
C VAL A 287 -2.38 -9.10 1.44
N ASN A 288 -1.26 -9.74 1.12
CA ASN A 288 -0.43 -9.42 -0.01
C ASN A 288 -0.53 -10.55 -1.03
N LEU A 289 -0.96 -10.22 -2.25
CA LEU A 289 -1.17 -11.17 -3.34
C LEU A 289 -0.15 -10.92 -4.46
N PHE A 290 0.41 -11.99 -4.97
CA PHE A 290 1.34 -11.99 -6.09
C PHE A 290 0.98 -13.10 -7.08
N SER A 291 0.96 -12.76 -8.38
CA SER A 291 0.84 -13.72 -9.46
C SER A 291 1.81 -13.34 -10.57
N GLY A 292 2.69 -14.26 -10.90
CA GLY A 292 3.49 -14.22 -12.13
C GLY A 292 2.86 -15.13 -13.16
N ALA A 293 2.94 -14.72 -14.43
CA ALA A 293 2.46 -15.52 -15.56
C ALA A 293 3.29 -16.80 -15.72
#